data_80e4b55610eb549dc75bbf1a07264918
#
_entry.id   80e4b55610eb549dc75bbf1a07264918
#
_cell.length_a   1.000
_cell.length_b   1.000
_cell.length_c   1.000
_cell.angle_alpha   90.00
_cell.angle_beta   90.00
_cell.angle_gamma   90.00
#
_symmetry.space_group_name_H-M   'P 1'
#
loop_
_entity.id
_entity.type
_entity.pdbx_description
1 polymer ?
#
loop_
_entity_poly.entity_id
_entity_poly.type
_entity_poly.pdbx_seq_one_letter_code
_entity_poly.pdbx_strand_id
1 'polypeptide(L)'
;EFLEEKFVDLLRAALYKEIGEGTQLMYCILTDKTNHITVNMEGSKRSSALPTQTVIRDGNKAPNPMQAPAPQDLDPHLNPNYNFENFIKGNSNEFSRTVGETVAKNPAKTFNPLFLYGPSGVGKTHLTNAIGTRIKELYPEKRVLYVSAHLFQVQYTDSVRTNHFNDFISFYQTIDVLIIDDIQEFAGVTKTQNTFFHIFNHLHQNGKQLILTSDRAPVMLQGMEERLLTRFKWGLVAELEKPDVELRKNILRNKIRRDGLNIPETVINYIAENVNESVRELEGIINSLLAQSIIFKRDVDLDLAERIVRKAVRCCESKPVTVEDIIQ
;
A
#
# COMPACT_ATOMS: atom_id res chain seq x y z
N GLU A 1 6.50 14.72 24.17
CA GLU A 1 7.26 15.69 25.01
C GLU A 1 7.40 17.06 24.32
N PHE A 2 8.05 17.21 23.16
CA PHE A 2 8.25 18.51 22.51
C PHE A 2 6.94 19.24 22.11
N LEU A 3 5.92 18.51 21.69
CA LEU A 3 4.60 19.07 21.35
C LEU A 3 3.80 19.41 22.63
N GLU A 4 4.00 18.64 23.69
CA GLU A 4 3.34 18.88 24.99
C GLU A 4 3.89 20.12 25.68
N GLU A 5 5.20 20.34 25.66
CA GLU A 5 5.81 21.52 26.31
C GLU A 5 5.50 22.86 25.62
N LYS A 6 5.37 22.86 24.27
CA LYS A 6 5.22 24.12 23.52
C LYS A 6 3.83 24.47 23.02
N PHE A 7 2.98 23.47 22.79
CA PHE A 7 1.72 23.69 22.05
C PHE A 7 0.43 23.33 22.81
N VAL A 8 0.51 22.75 24.01
CA VAL A 8 -0.67 22.32 24.78
C VAL A 8 -1.62 23.49 25.07
N ASP A 9 -1.08 24.62 25.52
CA ASP A 9 -1.92 25.76 25.86
C ASP A 9 -2.57 26.42 24.64
N LEU A 10 -1.88 26.41 23.51
CA LEU A 10 -2.37 26.94 22.24
C LEU A 10 -3.45 26.03 21.64
N LEU A 11 -3.26 24.73 21.70
CA LEU A 11 -4.25 23.74 21.24
C LEU A 11 -5.48 23.72 22.15
N ARG A 12 -5.29 23.85 23.47
CA ARG A 12 -6.40 23.97 24.44
C ARG A 12 -7.20 25.24 24.20
N ALA A 13 -6.55 26.39 24.01
CA ALA A 13 -7.21 27.65 23.71
C ALA A 13 -7.99 27.61 22.38
N ALA A 14 -7.46 26.98 21.36
CA ALA A 14 -8.14 26.81 20.08
C ALA A 14 -9.36 25.89 20.19
N LEU A 15 -9.27 24.78 20.94
CA LEU A 15 -10.39 23.87 21.18
C LEU A 15 -11.50 24.50 22.01
N TYR A 16 -11.18 25.28 23.05
CA TYR A 16 -12.17 25.98 23.81
C TYR A 16 -12.92 27.03 22.99
N LYS A 17 -12.23 27.69 22.05
CA LYS A 17 -12.83 28.69 21.17
C LYS A 17 -13.79 28.11 20.15
N GLU A 18 -13.52 26.91 19.61
CA GLU A 18 -14.29 26.30 18.51
C GLU A 18 -15.38 25.33 19.01
N ILE A 19 -15.16 24.63 20.13
CA ILE A 19 -16.02 23.54 20.59
C ILE A 19 -16.75 23.87 21.92
N GLY A 20 -16.23 24.82 22.71
CA GLY A 20 -16.84 25.29 23.97
C GLY A 20 -16.17 24.76 25.23
N GLU A 21 -16.58 25.34 26.38
CA GLU A 21 -16.08 24.99 27.71
C GLU A 21 -16.52 23.57 28.11
N GLY A 22 -15.53 22.74 28.45
CA GLY A 22 -15.72 21.31 28.82
C GLY A 22 -15.02 20.30 27.94
N THR A 23 -14.35 20.76 26.86
CA THR A 23 -13.59 19.89 25.97
C THR A 23 -12.26 19.46 26.59
N GLN A 24 -12.01 18.16 26.71
CA GLN A 24 -10.75 17.62 27.18
C GLN A 24 -9.87 17.22 26.01
N LEU A 25 -8.61 17.67 26.00
CA LEU A 25 -7.61 17.28 25.02
C LEU A 25 -6.94 15.98 25.47
N MET A 26 -7.11 14.92 24.70
CA MET A 26 -6.52 13.62 24.98
C MET A 26 -5.54 13.25 23.84
N TYR A 27 -4.28 13.03 24.16
CA TYR A 27 -3.28 12.57 23.19
C TYR A 27 -3.19 11.05 23.25
N CYS A 28 -3.40 10.38 22.13
CA CYS A 28 -3.08 8.97 21.97
C CYS A 28 -1.80 8.86 21.12
N ILE A 29 -0.71 8.46 21.75
CA ILE A 29 0.49 8.04 21.00
C ILE A 29 0.29 6.58 20.62
N LEU A 30 -0.05 6.30 19.37
CA LEU A 30 -0.12 4.95 18.84
C LEU A 30 1.30 4.46 18.53
N THR A 31 2.01 4.04 19.56
CA THR A 31 3.21 3.23 19.42
C THR A 31 2.81 1.78 19.69
N ASP A 32 2.69 0.99 18.66
CA ASP A 32 2.41 -0.45 18.68
C ASP A 32 1.14 -0.92 19.43
N LYS A 33 0.42 -1.85 18.84
CA LYS A 33 -0.89 -2.38 19.28
C LYS A 33 -0.91 -3.08 20.65
N THR A 34 0.16 -3.00 21.43
CA THR A 34 0.26 -3.70 22.74
C THR A 34 0.48 -2.80 23.96
N ASN A 35 0.77 -1.52 23.79
CA ASN A 35 0.97 -0.62 24.93
C ASN A 35 0.18 0.68 24.77
N HIS A 36 -1.04 0.73 25.33
CA HIS A 36 -1.76 1.97 25.54
C HIS A 36 -1.24 2.66 26.80
N ILE A 37 -0.47 3.72 26.63
CA ILE A 37 -0.12 4.62 27.74
C ILE A 37 -1.17 5.74 27.75
N THR A 38 -2.11 5.66 28.65
CA THR A 38 -3.08 6.73 28.91
C THR A 38 -2.47 7.66 29.95
N VAL A 39 -2.11 8.88 29.59
CA VAL A 39 -1.69 9.90 30.54
C VAL A 39 -2.91 10.76 30.90
N ASN A 40 -3.51 10.51 32.06
CA ASN A 40 -4.52 11.35 32.63
C ASN A 40 -3.85 12.55 33.33
N MET A 41 -4.01 13.75 32.79
CA MET A 41 -3.68 14.98 33.50
C MET A 41 -4.91 15.48 34.26
N GLU A 42 -5.23 14.85 35.37
CA GLU A 42 -6.05 15.48 36.41
C GLU A 42 -5.14 16.01 37.54
N GLY A 43 -5.34 17.27 37.85
CA GLY A 43 -4.64 17.95 38.93
C GLY A 43 -4.85 17.27 40.28
N SER A 44 -3.75 16.91 40.90
CA SER A 44 -3.50 16.71 42.33
C SER A 44 -4.71 16.76 43.28
N LYS A 45 -5.12 15.57 43.76
CA LYS A 45 -5.39 15.35 45.18
C LYS A 45 -5.13 13.90 45.54
N ARG A 46 -4.15 13.68 46.42
CA ARG A 46 -3.85 12.39 47.01
C ARG A 46 -5.06 11.85 47.77
N SER A 47 -5.51 10.65 47.44
CA SER A 47 -6.10 9.75 48.43
C SER A 47 -5.76 8.31 48.05
N SER A 48 -5.09 7.66 49.00
CA SER A 48 -4.70 6.28 49.05
C SER A 48 -5.92 5.37 49.10
N ALA A 49 -6.13 4.53 48.08
CA ALA A 49 -6.75 3.21 48.21
C ALA A 49 -6.54 2.44 46.90
N LEU A 50 -5.70 1.43 46.93
CA LEU A 50 -5.61 0.40 45.93
C LEU A 50 -6.87 -0.46 45.96
N PRO A 51 -7.64 -0.63 44.89
CA PRO A 51 -8.58 -1.73 44.81
C PRO A 51 -7.79 -2.98 44.42
N THR A 52 -7.60 -3.87 45.37
CA THR A 52 -7.16 -5.23 45.16
C THR A 52 -8.24 -5.95 44.34
N GLN A 53 -8.08 -6.03 43.01
CA GLN A 53 -8.84 -7.00 42.24
C GLN A 53 -8.28 -8.37 42.51
N THR A 54 -9.00 -9.13 43.32
CA THR A 54 -8.81 -10.57 43.50
C THR A 54 -9.14 -11.23 42.16
N VAL A 55 -8.10 -11.58 41.40
CA VAL A 55 -8.23 -12.51 40.29
C VAL A 55 -8.50 -13.89 40.88
N ILE A 56 -9.76 -14.30 40.83
CA ILE A 56 -10.12 -15.70 41.09
C ILE A 56 -9.48 -16.52 39.96
N ARG A 57 -8.36 -17.13 40.25
CA ARG A 57 -7.78 -18.18 39.41
C ARG A 57 -8.66 -19.42 39.56
N ASP A 58 -9.57 -19.61 38.65
CA ASP A 58 -10.20 -20.91 38.43
C ASP A 58 -9.14 -21.89 37.99
N GLY A 59 -9.06 -22.98 38.76
CA GLY A 59 -8.01 -23.95 38.66
C GLY A 59 -7.95 -24.69 37.33
N ASN A 60 -6.73 -24.98 36.95
CA ASN A 60 -6.32 -26.08 36.07
C ASN A 60 -7.21 -26.43 34.88
N LYS A 61 -7.22 -25.57 33.86
CA LYS A 61 -7.34 -26.04 32.47
C LYS A 61 -6.08 -25.62 31.74
N ALA A 62 -5.19 -26.58 31.48
CA ALA A 62 -4.14 -26.39 30.49
C ALA A 62 -4.79 -25.84 29.20
N PRO A 63 -4.23 -24.81 28.57
CA PRO A 63 -4.81 -24.28 27.32
C PRO A 63 -4.90 -25.43 26.34
N ASN A 64 -6.13 -25.71 25.88
CA ASN A 64 -6.37 -26.74 24.89
C ASN A 64 -5.72 -26.25 23.59
N PRO A 65 -4.68 -26.91 23.06
CA PRO A 65 -3.99 -26.47 21.84
C PRO A 65 -4.88 -26.51 20.60
N MET A 66 -6.11 -27.04 20.71
CA MET A 66 -7.11 -27.07 19.65
C MET A 66 -8.16 -25.93 19.74
N GLN A 67 -8.13 -25.09 20.76
CA GLN A 67 -8.89 -23.85 20.76
C GLN A 67 -8.02 -22.74 20.17
N ALA A 68 -8.04 -22.62 18.85
CA ALA A 68 -7.54 -21.43 18.19
C ALA A 68 -8.23 -20.19 18.80
N PRO A 69 -7.49 -19.16 19.21
CA PRO A 69 -8.10 -17.91 19.62
C PRO A 69 -9.03 -17.44 18.51
N ALA A 70 -10.21 -16.89 18.89
CA ALA A 70 -11.14 -16.33 17.92
C ALA A 70 -10.36 -15.42 16.95
N PRO A 71 -10.61 -15.49 15.64
CA PRO A 71 -9.86 -14.72 14.67
C PRO A 71 -9.99 -13.24 15.00
N GLN A 72 -8.94 -12.65 15.51
CA GLN A 72 -8.84 -11.20 15.61
C GLN A 72 -8.98 -10.65 14.19
N ASP A 73 -9.82 -9.66 14.01
CA ASP A 73 -10.06 -9.03 12.72
C ASP A 73 -8.72 -8.49 12.20
N LEU A 74 -8.17 -9.17 11.19
CA LEU A 74 -6.89 -8.83 10.60
C LEU A 74 -7.06 -7.56 9.78
N ASP A 75 -6.31 -6.50 10.09
CA ASP A 75 -6.19 -5.35 9.19
C ASP A 75 -5.55 -5.82 7.88
N PRO A 76 -6.26 -5.75 6.76
CA PRO A 76 -5.74 -6.21 5.48
C PRO A 76 -4.67 -5.29 4.89
N HIS A 77 -4.40 -4.13 5.48
CA HIS A 77 -3.48 -3.08 4.99
C HIS A 77 -3.79 -2.62 3.55
N LEU A 78 -5.03 -2.74 3.12
CA LEU A 78 -5.46 -2.32 1.79
C LEU A 78 -5.79 -0.82 1.77
N ASN A 79 -5.47 -0.16 0.66
CA ASN A 79 -5.87 1.23 0.45
C ASN A 79 -7.30 1.27 -0.13
N PRO A 80 -8.30 1.81 0.58
CA PRO A 80 -9.69 1.83 0.14
C PRO A 80 -9.91 2.67 -1.14
N ASN A 81 -8.99 3.59 -1.46
CA ASN A 81 -9.05 4.38 -2.68
C ASN A 81 -8.61 3.60 -3.93
N TYR A 82 -7.99 2.43 -3.76
CA TYR A 82 -7.55 1.58 -4.85
C TYR A 82 -8.55 0.43 -5.05
N ASN A 83 -9.58 0.69 -5.85
CA ASN A 83 -10.62 -0.27 -6.20
C ASN A 83 -10.77 -0.39 -7.72
N PHE A 84 -11.58 -1.35 -8.20
CA PHE A 84 -11.80 -1.55 -9.63
C PHE A 84 -12.58 -0.39 -10.29
N GLU A 85 -13.34 0.38 -9.55
CA GLU A 85 -14.09 1.53 -10.08
C GLU A 85 -13.14 2.67 -10.44
N ASN A 86 -12.11 2.87 -9.63
CA ASN A 86 -11.08 3.88 -9.85
C ASN A 86 -9.95 3.39 -10.77
N PHE A 87 -9.86 2.09 -11.02
CA PHE A 87 -8.90 1.52 -11.98
C PHE A 87 -9.46 1.63 -13.39
N ILE A 88 -9.09 2.70 -14.09
CA ILE A 88 -9.64 2.99 -15.43
C ILE A 88 -9.19 1.93 -16.42
N LYS A 89 -10.17 1.36 -17.13
CA LYS A 89 -9.96 0.34 -18.15
C LYS A 89 -9.53 0.99 -19.47
N GLY A 90 -8.54 0.39 -20.13
CA GLY A 90 -8.08 0.71 -21.47
C GLY A 90 -7.42 -0.51 -22.10
N ASN A 91 -7.04 -0.40 -23.39
CA ASN A 91 -6.50 -1.53 -24.14
C ASN A 91 -5.25 -2.13 -23.51
N SER A 92 -4.34 -1.29 -23.01
CA SER A 92 -3.05 -1.72 -22.42
C SER A 92 -3.19 -2.43 -21.06
N ASN A 93 -4.31 -2.32 -20.37
CA ASN A 93 -4.52 -2.95 -19.06
C ASN A 93 -5.76 -3.85 -18.97
N GLU A 94 -6.51 -4.01 -20.05
CA GLU A 94 -7.76 -4.79 -20.07
C GLU A 94 -7.56 -6.24 -19.65
N PHE A 95 -6.51 -6.87 -20.17
CA PHE A 95 -6.19 -8.26 -19.85
C PHE A 95 -5.90 -8.43 -18.35
N SER A 96 -4.95 -7.66 -17.81
CA SER A 96 -4.56 -7.77 -16.41
C SER A 96 -5.70 -7.39 -15.46
N ARG A 97 -6.54 -6.41 -15.83
CA ARG A 97 -7.75 -6.07 -15.08
C ARG A 97 -8.75 -7.23 -15.07
N THR A 98 -9.04 -7.82 -16.23
CA THR A 98 -9.99 -8.94 -16.34
C THR A 98 -9.52 -10.16 -15.54
N VAL A 99 -8.22 -10.45 -15.59
CA VAL A 99 -7.59 -11.47 -14.74
C VAL A 99 -7.79 -11.15 -13.26
N GLY A 100 -7.53 -9.92 -12.85
CA GLY A 100 -7.72 -9.46 -11.48
C GLY A 100 -9.17 -9.63 -11.00
N GLU A 101 -10.16 -9.25 -11.81
CA GLU A 101 -11.57 -9.44 -11.51
C GLU A 101 -11.94 -10.94 -11.39
N THR A 102 -11.34 -11.79 -12.23
CA THR A 102 -11.56 -13.24 -12.18
C THR A 102 -11.00 -13.86 -10.90
N VAL A 103 -9.77 -13.46 -10.50
CA VAL A 103 -9.17 -13.90 -9.24
C VAL A 103 -9.96 -13.39 -8.04
N ALA A 104 -10.46 -12.15 -8.08
CA ALA A 104 -11.29 -11.60 -7.01
C ALA A 104 -12.61 -12.38 -6.82
N LYS A 105 -13.23 -12.82 -7.91
CA LYS A 105 -14.46 -13.63 -7.87
C LYS A 105 -14.21 -15.06 -7.39
N ASN A 106 -13.07 -15.66 -7.74
CA ASN A 106 -12.76 -17.06 -7.45
C ASN A 106 -11.31 -17.22 -6.97
N PRO A 107 -10.97 -16.73 -5.76
CA PRO A 107 -9.61 -16.80 -5.27
C PRO A 107 -9.15 -18.25 -5.11
N ALA A 108 -7.90 -18.50 -5.49
CA ALA A 108 -7.18 -19.79 -5.48
C ALA A 108 -7.70 -20.87 -6.45
N LYS A 109 -8.75 -20.60 -7.23
CA LYS A 109 -9.33 -21.62 -8.15
C LYS A 109 -8.78 -21.53 -9.57
N THR A 110 -8.48 -20.33 -10.06
CA THR A 110 -8.20 -20.13 -11.50
C THR A 110 -6.72 -19.84 -11.76
N PHE A 111 -6.19 -18.81 -11.12
CA PHE A 111 -4.81 -18.33 -11.36
C PHE A 111 -4.09 -18.20 -10.03
N ASN A 112 -3.27 -19.19 -9.67
CA ASN A 112 -2.53 -19.19 -8.41
C ASN A 112 -1.11 -19.77 -8.59
N PRO A 113 -0.05 -18.98 -8.38
CA PRO A 113 -0.07 -17.55 -8.07
C PRO A 113 -0.54 -16.68 -9.25
N LEU A 114 -1.01 -15.46 -8.96
CA LEU A 114 -1.09 -14.37 -9.94
C LEU A 114 0.18 -13.53 -9.80
N PHE A 115 0.95 -13.43 -10.87
CA PHE A 115 2.15 -12.61 -10.93
C PHE A 115 1.93 -11.44 -11.91
N LEU A 116 1.85 -10.22 -11.37
CA LEU A 116 1.66 -8.99 -12.14
C LEU A 116 3.00 -8.27 -12.29
N TYR A 117 3.42 -7.99 -13.51
CA TYR A 117 4.66 -7.25 -13.72
C TYR A 117 4.45 -6.09 -14.71
N GLY A 118 5.37 -5.16 -14.69
CA GLY A 118 5.39 -4.01 -15.59
C GLY A 118 6.18 -2.84 -15.02
N PRO A 119 6.45 -1.81 -15.81
CA PRO A 119 7.24 -0.66 -15.39
C PRO A 119 6.70 -0.01 -14.11
N SER A 120 7.52 0.85 -13.48
CA SER A 120 7.08 1.61 -12.31
C SER A 120 5.93 2.57 -12.69
N GLY A 121 4.95 2.71 -11.80
CA GLY A 121 3.87 3.69 -11.98
C GLY A 121 2.77 3.34 -12.97
N VAL A 122 2.69 2.09 -13.49
CA VAL A 122 1.61 1.65 -14.41
C VAL A 122 0.33 1.21 -13.71
N GLY A 123 0.33 1.13 -12.36
CA GLY A 123 -0.88 0.78 -11.57
C GLY A 123 -0.88 -0.64 -10.98
N LYS A 124 0.27 -1.33 -10.86
CA LYS A 124 0.35 -2.67 -10.23
C LYS A 124 -0.23 -2.68 -8.81
N THR A 125 0.26 -1.79 -7.96
CA THR A 125 -0.21 -1.63 -6.58
C THR A 125 -1.69 -1.31 -6.51
N HIS A 126 -2.22 -0.47 -7.42
CA HIS A 126 -3.64 -0.17 -7.51
C HIS A 126 -4.45 -1.45 -7.81
N LEU A 127 -4.05 -2.19 -8.85
CA LEU A 127 -4.77 -3.39 -9.25
C LEU A 127 -4.77 -4.46 -8.16
N THR A 128 -3.64 -4.69 -7.47
CA THR A 128 -3.56 -5.68 -6.38
C THR A 128 -4.41 -5.28 -5.18
N ASN A 129 -4.43 -4.00 -4.82
CA ASN A 129 -5.33 -3.49 -3.78
C ASN A 129 -6.80 -3.64 -4.21
N ALA A 130 -7.15 -3.33 -5.47
CA ALA A 130 -8.51 -3.51 -5.98
C ALA A 130 -8.96 -4.98 -5.90
N ILE A 131 -8.07 -5.92 -6.23
CA ILE A 131 -8.34 -7.36 -6.08
C ILE A 131 -8.58 -7.71 -4.61
N GLY A 132 -7.70 -7.27 -3.71
CA GLY A 132 -7.81 -7.54 -2.27
C GLY A 132 -9.09 -6.97 -1.67
N THR A 133 -9.43 -5.72 -1.99
CA THR A 133 -10.67 -5.04 -1.57
C THR A 133 -11.89 -5.82 -2.06
N ARG A 134 -11.91 -6.20 -3.33
CA ARG A 134 -13.03 -6.95 -3.91
C ARG A 134 -13.19 -8.33 -3.31
N ILE A 135 -12.08 -9.03 -2.97
CA ILE A 135 -12.15 -10.30 -2.24
C ILE A 135 -12.75 -10.09 -0.85
N LYS A 136 -12.36 -9.05 -0.13
CA LYS A 136 -12.89 -8.73 1.20
C LYS A 136 -14.37 -8.38 1.18
N GLU A 137 -14.84 -7.72 0.13
CA GLU A 137 -16.28 -7.44 -0.10
C GLU A 137 -17.08 -8.73 -0.36
N LEU A 138 -16.55 -9.64 -1.20
CA LEU A 138 -17.23 -10.87 -1.58
C LEU A 138 -17.12 -11.97 -0.52
N TYR A 139 -16.02 -11.99 0.23
CA TYR A 139 -15.67 -13.01 1.23
C TYR A 139 -15.12 -12.34 2.49
N PRO A 140 -15.98 -11.72 3.33
CA PRO A 140 -15.56 -10.99 4.53
C PRO A 140 -14.78 -11.86 5.53
N GLU A 141 -15.05 -13.16 5.56
CA GLU A 141 -14.41 -14.15 6.44
C GLU A 141 -12.96 -14.46 6.05
N LYS A 142 -12.57 -14.18 4.79
CA LYS A 142 -11.20 -14.47 4.32
C LYS A 142 -10.19 -13.50 4.93
N ARG A 143 -9.09 -14.05 5.37
CA ARG A 143 -7.95 -13.31 5.86
C ARG A 143 -7.11 -12.83 4.67
N VAL A 144 -7.32 -11.58 4.26
CA VAL A 144 -6.56 -10.92 3.19
C VAL A 144 -5.48 -10.08 3.83
N LEU A 145 -4.24 -10.17 3.33
CA LEU A 145 -3.12 -9.35 3.76
C LEU A 145 -2.37 -8.81 2.56
N TYR A 146 -2.23 -7.48 2.52
CA TYR A 146 -1.31 -6.77 1.62
C TYR A 146 -0.06 -6.39 2.39
N VAL A 147 1.11 -6.67 1.82
CA VAL A 147 2.41 -6.30 2.39
C VAL A 147 3.41 -6.02 1.26
N SER A 148 4.24 -4.99 1.39
CA SER A 148 5.38 -4.82 0.48
C SER A 148 6.48 -5.83 0.83
N ALA A 149 7.28 -6.21 -0.17
CA ALA A 149 8.43 -7.09 0.06
C ALA A 149 9.40 -6.49 1.08
N HIS A 150 9.58 -5.17 1.07
CA HIS A 150 10.37 -4.46 2.08
C HIS A 150 9.83 -4.66 3.50
N LEU A 151 8.52 -4.43 3.71
CA LEU A 151 7.90 -4.60 5.03
C LEU A 151 7.98 -6.06 5.49
N PHE A 152 7.80 -7.02 4.59
CA PHE A 152 8.01 -8.44 4.89
C PHE A 152 9.43 -8.72 5.39
N GLN A 153 10.47 -8.13 4.75
CA GLN A 153 11.87 -8.27 5.19
C GLN A 153 12.09 -7.67 6.58
N VAL A 154 11.52 -6.50 6.85
CA VAL A 154 11.62 -5.85 8.17
C VAL A 154 10.98 -6.75 9.23
N GLN A 155 9.75 -7.21 9.01
CA GLN A 155 9.04 -8.11 9.94
C GLN A 155 9.80 -9.42 10.16
N TYR A 156 10.36 -10.01 9.11
CA TYR A 156 11.20 -11.19 9.20
C TYR A 156 12.43 -10.94 10.07
N THR A 157 13.16 -9.86 9.80
CA THR A 157 14.38 -9.52 10.53
C THR A 157 14.10 -9.28 12.01
N ASP A 158 13.01 -8.56 12.31
CA ASP A 158 12.58 -8.29 13.67
C ASP A 158 12.17 -9.58 14.40
N SER A 159 11.46 -10.48 13.73
CA SER A 159 11.07 -11.78 14.32
C SER A 159 12.27 -12.64 14.68
N VAL A 160 13.31 -12.64 13.85
CA VAL A 160 14.57 -13.35 14.14
C VAL A 160 15.30 -12.68 15.32
N ARG A 161 15.38 -11.35 15.34
CA ARG A 161 16.06 -10.58 16.39
C ARG A 161 15.40 -10.76 17.77
N THR A 162 14.05 -10.83 17.78
CA THR A 162 13.26 -10.97 19.01
C THR A 162 12.95 -12.42 19.38
N ASN A 163 13.48 -13.41 18.63
CA ASN A 163 13.24 -14.86 18.82
C ASN A 163 11.75 -15.27 18.65
N HIS A 164 10.98 -14.53 17.84
CA HIS A 164 9.57 -14.81 17.50
C HIS A 164 9.40 -15.34 16.07
N PHE A 165 10.40 -16.00 15.53
CA PHE A 165 10.39 -16.49 14.16
C PHE A 165 9.25 -17.49 13.89
N ASN A 166 8.95 -18.38 14.85
CA ASN A 166 7.85 -19.34 14.71
C ASN A 166 6.47 -18.64 14.66
N ASP A 167 6.29 -17.58 15.44
CA ASP A 167 5.06 -16.80 15.44
C ASP A 167 4.87 -16.08 14.10
N PHE A 168 5.96 -15.54 13.52
CA PHE A 168 5.96 -14.96 12.20
C PHE A 168 5.52 -15.96 11.12
N ILE A 169 6.10 -17.17 11.09
CA ILE A 169 5.72 -18.20 10.14
C ILE A 169 4.25 -18.60 10.34
N SER A 170 3.85 -18.87 11.59
CA SER A 170 2.49 -19.26 11.92
C SER A 170 1.48 -18.21 11.51
N PHE A 171 1.78 -16.92 11.72
CA PHE A 171 0.94 -15.81 11.29
C PHE A 171 0.69 -15.82 9.77
N TYR A 172 1.76 -15.88 8.96
CA TYR A 172 1.63 -15.89 7.50
C TYR A 172 0.91 -17.14 6.98
N GLN A 173 1.05 -18.29 7.65
CA GLN A 173 0.35 -19.53 7.30
C GLN A 173 -1.17 -19.46 7.51
N THR A 174 -1.67 -18.54 8.33
CA THR A 174 -3.10 -18.35 8.55
C THR A 174 -3.79 -17.50 7.49
N ILE A 175 -3.05 -16.87 6.59
CA ILE A 175 -3.57 -15.97 5.56
C ILE A 175 -4.27 -16.75 4.45
N ASP A 176 -5.43 -16.29 3.99
CA ASP A 176 -6.16 -16.88 2.87
C ASP A 176 -5.78 -16.28 1.52
N VAL A 177 -5.47 -14.99 1.52
CA VAL A 177 -5.03 -14.24 0.33
C VAL A 177 -3.83 -13.38 0.72
N LEU A 178 -2.66 -13.74 0.23
CA LEU A 178 -1.43 -13.00 0.46
C LEU A 178 -1.04 -12.21 -0.79
N ILE A 179 -0.93 -10.90 -0.63
CA ILE A 179 -0.48 -9.97 -1.67
C ILE A 179 0.90 -9.46 -1.27
N ILE A 180 1.92 -9.76 -2.08
CA ILE A 180 3.28 -9.21 -1.91
C ILE A 180 3.57 -8.24 -3.03
N ASP A 181 3.76 -6.98 -2.68
CA ASP A 181 4.08 -5.93 -3.64
C ASP A 181 5.60 -5.74 -3.75
N ASP A 182 6.08 -5.52 -4.97
CA ASP A 182 7.49 -5.26 -5.30
C ASP A 182 8.46 -6.39 -4.89
N ILE A 183 8.13 -7.64 -5.31
CA ILE A 183 8.90 -8.87 -4.96
C ILE A 183 10.38 -8.81 -5.38
N GLN A 184 10.77 -7.95 -6.35
CA GLN A 184 12.15 -7.75 -6.76
C GLN A 184 13.06 -7.30 -5.61
N GLU A 185 12.51 -6.71 -4.56
CA GLU A 185 13.28 -6.31 -3.39
C GLU A 185 13.84 -7.49 -2.57
N PHE A 186 13.34 -8.71 -2.78
CA PHE A 186 13.95 -9.91 -2.20
C PHE A 186 15.27 -10.31 -2.88
N ALA A 187 15.61 -9.71 -4.03
CA ALA A 187 16.82 -10.05 -4.77
C ALA A 187 18.09 -9.91 -3.90
N GLY A 188 18.92 -10.94 -3.88
CA GLY A 188 20.16 -10.97 -3.08
C GLY A 188 19.97 -11.27 -1.58
N VAL A 189 18.74 -11.31 -1.06
CA VAL A 189 18.47 -11.56 0.37
C VAL A 189 18.06 -13.02 0.60
N THR A 190 19.04 -13.93 0.51
CA THR A 190 18.82 -15.39 0.54
C THR A 190 17.98 -15.88 1.72
N LYS A 191 18.22 -15.36 2.93
CA LYS A 191 17.47 -15.80 4.13
C LYS A 191 15.99 -15.48 4.03
N THR A 192 15.64 -14.29 3.57
CA THR A 192 14.23 -13.89 3.34
C THR A 192 13.60 -14.72 2.24
N GLN A 193 14.33 -14.95 1.13
CA GLN A 193 13.86 -15.80 0.03
C GLN A 193 13.56 -17.23 0.50
N ASN A 194 14.42 -17.82 1.32
CA ASN A 194 14.19 -19.14 1.91
C ASN A 194 12.91 -19.17 2.76
N THR A 195 12.73 -18.20 3.63
CA THR A 195 11.55 -18.11 4.49
C THR A 195 10.28 -17.91 3.66
N PHE A 196 10.32 -17.00 2.69
CA PHE A 196 9.19 -16.78 1.79
C PHE A 196 8.86 -18.01 0.97
N PHE A 197 9.86 -18.77 0.51
CA PHE A 197 9.66 -20.03 -0.20
C PHE A 197 8.85 -21.04 0.63
N HIS A 198 9.11 -21.18 1.93
CA HIS A 198 8.36 -22.07 2.80
C HIS A 198 6.93 -21.59 3.00
N ILE A 199 6.71 -20.29 3.21
CA ILE A 199 5.39 -19.69 3.33
C ILE A 199 4.62 -19.87 2.02
N PHE A 200 5.24 -19.55 0.87
CA PHE A 200 4.64 -19.73 -0.46
C PHE A 200 4.14 -21.15 -0.68
N ASN A 201 4.99 -22.15 -0.42
CA ASN A 201 4.62 -23.55 -0.62
C ASN A 201 3.46 -23.96 0.29
N HIS A 202 3.50 -23.56 1.58
CA HIS A 202 2.42 -23.85 2.52
C HIS A 202 1.09 -23.26 2.04
N LEU A 203 1.06 -21.98 1.67
CA LEU A 203 -0.15 -21.31 1.21
C LEU A 203 -0.67 -21.94 -0.09
N HIS A 204 0.20 -22.17 -1.06
CA HIS A 204 -0.18 -22.76 -2.34
C HIS A 204 -0.76 -24.17 -2.18
N GLN A 205 -0.13 -25.04 -1.38
CA GLN A 205 -0.58 -26.42 -1.12
C GLN A 205 -1.92 -26.46 -0.38
N ASN A 206 -2.20 -25.46 0.45
CA ASN A 206 -3.46 -25.36 1.19
C ASN A 206 -4.55 -24.57 0.41
N GLY A 207 -4.37 -24.35 -0.90
CA GLY A 207 -5.36 -23.67 -1.73
C GLY A 207 -5.61 -22.22 -1.32
N LYS A 208 -4.58 -21.52 -0.81
CA LYS A 208 -4.61 -20.10 -0.51
C LYS A 208 -4.14 -19.29 -1.71
N GLN A 209 -4.73 -18.11 -1.93
CA GLN A 209 -4.37 -17.26 -3.07
C GLN A 209 -3.08 -16.50 -2.81
N LEU A 210 -2.19 -16.52 -3.79
CA LEU A 210 -0.96 -15.69 -3.82
C LEU A 210 -1.05 -14.70 -4.97
N ILE A 211 -0.76 -13.43 -4.69
CA ILE A 211 -0.69 -12.35 -5.68
C ILE A 211 0.65 -11.64 -5.46
N LEU A 212 1.45 -11.57 -6.51
CA LEU A 212 2.78 -11.00 -6.47
C LEU A 212 2.90 -9.90 -7.50
N THR A 213 3.61 -8.83 -7.17
CA THR A 213 3.95 -7.81 -8.17
C THR A 213 5.46 -7.66 -8.33
N SER A 214 5.87 -7.19 -9.52
CA SER A 214 7.26 -6.88 -9.82
C SER A 214 7.39 -5.76 -10.84
N ASP A 215 8.55 -5.10 -10.88
CA ASP A 215 8.90 -4.15 -11.93
C ASP A 215 9.25 -4.83 -13.27
N ARG A 216 9.51 -6.15 -13.24
CA ARG A 216 9.94 -6.95 -14.41
C ARG A 216 9.44 -8.39 -14.34
N ALA A 217 9.47 -9.08 -15.48
CA ALA A 217 9.06 -10.48 -15.58
C ALA A 217 9.93 -11.41 -14.71
N PRO A 218 9.40 -12.56 -14.23
CA PRO A 218 10.14 -13.50 -13.40
C PRO A 218 11.48 -13.94 -13.99
N VAL A 219 11.55 -14.08 -15.31
CA VAL A 219 12.78 -14.47 -16.03
C VAL A 219 13.90 -13.44 -15.95
N MET A 220 13.57 -12.19 -15.65
CA MET A 220 14.51 -11.07 -15.58
C MET A 220 14.90 -10.71 -14.14
N LEU A 221 14.40 -11.43 -13.13
CA LEU A 221 14.70 -11.21 -11.72
C LEU A 221 16.07 -11.79 -11.33
N GLN A 222 17.12 -10.99 -11.53
CA GLN A 222 18.47 -11.36 -11.09
C GLN A 222 18.58 -11.36 -9.56
N GLY A 223 19.36 -12.29 -8.99
CA GLY A 223 19.53 -12.42 -7.54
C GLY A 223 18.36 -13.10 -6.81
N MET A 224 17.37 -13.58 -7.55
CA MET A 224 16.30 -14.43 -7.04
C MET A 224 16.64 -15.90 -7.20
N GLU A 225 16.35 -16.73 -6.20
CA GLU A 225 16.59 -18.16 -6.27
C GLU A 225 15.69 -18.82 -7.34
N GLU A 226 16.28 -19.72 -8.15
CA GLU A 226 15.61 -20.40 -9.27
C GLU A 226 14.33 -21.14 -8.84
N ARG A 227 14.34 -21.71 -7.64
CA ARG A 227 13.16 -22.39 -7.09
C ARG A 227 11.97 -21.46 -6.86
N LEU A 228 12.18 -20.17 -6.52
CA LEU A 228 11.13 -19.16 -6.44
C LEU A 228 10.67 -18.75 -7.84
N LEU A 229 11.60 -18.50 -8.75
CA LEU A 229 11.30 -18.14 -10.14
C LEU A 229 10.42 -19.19 -10.81
N THR A 230 10.70 -20.48 -10.58
CA THR A 230 9.89 -21.59 -11.08
C THR A 230 8.47 -21.52 -10.54
N ARG A 231 8.30 -21.20 -9.25
CA ARG A 231 6.98 -21.13 -8.62
C ARG A 231 6.18 -19.91 -9.08
N PHE A 232 6.83 -18.79 -9.31
CA PHE A 232 6.16 -17.59 -9.84
C PHE A 232 5.52 -17.83 -11.22
N LYS A 233 6.07 -18.78 -11.98
CA LYS A 233 5.57 -19.19 -13.30
C LYS A 233 4.47 -20.27 -13.25
N TRP A 234 4.18 -20.88 -12.09
CA TRP A 234 3.19 -21.96 -12.02
C TRP A 234 1.76 -21.50 -12.33
N GLY A 235 1.43 -20.27 -11.96
CA GLY A 235 0.12 -19.70 -12.21
C GLY A 235 0.08 -18.85 -13.47
N LEU A 236 -0.51 -17.66 -13.35
CA LEU A 236 -0.57 -16.71 -14.46
C LEU A 236 0.41 -15.56 -14.24
N VAL A 237 1.23 -15.31 -15.25
CA VAL A 237 2.10 -14.13 -15.33
C VAL A 237 1.44 -13.15 -16.29
N ALA A 238 1.03 -11.98 -15.80
CA ALA A 238 0.34 -10.97 -16.58
C ALA A 238 1.11 -9.64 -16.55
N GLU A 239 1.27 -9.05 -17.71
CA GLU A 239 1.93 -7.75 -17.87
C GLU A 239 0.93 -6.60 -17.71
N LEU A 240 1.34 -5.55 -16.99
CA LEU A 240 0.74 -4.23 -17.09
C LEU A 240 1.64 -3.35 -17.94
N GLU A 241 1.18 -3.05 -19.14
CA GLU A 241 1.88 -2.18 -20.07
C GLU A 241 1.75 -0.70 -19.68
N LYS A 242 2.60 0.14 -20.27
CA LYS A 242 2.43 1.60 -20.17
C LYS A 242 1.09 2.00 -20.79
N PRO A 243 0.37 2.94 -20.18
CA PRO A 243 -0.93 3.38 -20.70
C PRO A 243 -0.78 4.05 -22.07
N ASP A 244 -1.64 3.68 -23.00
CA ASP A 244 -1.77 4.36 -24.29
C ASP A 244 -2.34 5.79 -24.11
N VAL A 245 -2.35 6.60 -25.17
CA VAL A 245 -2.79 8.00 -25.12
C VAL A 245 -4.25 8.09 -24.67
N GLU A 246 -5.12 7.21 -25.18
CA GLU A 246 -6.54 7.21 -24.81
C GLU A 246 -6.75 6.83 -23.35
N LEU A 247 -6.05 5.84 -22.85
CA LEU A 247 -6.12 5.48 -21.43
C LEU A 247 -5.61 6.63 -20.56
N ARG A 248 -4.52 7.30 -20.95
CA ARG A 248 -4.03 8.49 -20.23
C ARG A 248 -5.06 9.60 -20.17
N LYS A 249 -5.73 9.92 -21.31
CA LYS A 249 -6.82 10.91 -21.34
C LYS A 249 -7.96 10.53 -20.41
N ASN A 250 -8.35 9.26 -20.40
CA ASN A 250 -9.43 8.77 -19.55
C ASN A 250 -9.06 8.80 -18.05
N ILE A 251 -7.81 8.47 -17.71
CA ILE A 251 -7.30 8.59 -16.33
C ILE A 251 -7.32 10.06 -15.89
N LEU A 252 -6.83 10.98 -16.73
CA LEU A 252 -6.83 12.42 -16.47
C LEU A 252 -8.26 12.95 -16.26
N ARG A 253 -9.19 12.65 -17.18
CA ARG A 253 -10.61 13.05 -17.08
C ARG A 253 -11.26 12.53 -15.81
N ASN A 254 -11.01 11.27 -15.45
CA ASN A 254 -11.57 10.68 -14.24
C ASN A 254 -11.03 11.38 -12.99
N LYS A 255 -9.71 11.59 -12.92
CA LYS A 255 -9.05 12.28 -11.81
C LYS A 255 -9.55 13.72 -11.66
N ILE A 256 -9.59 14.48 -12.76
CA ILE A 256 -10.07 15.86 -12.80
C ILE A 256 -11.53 15.95 -12.31
N ARG A 257 -12.40 15.04 -12.78
CA ARG A 257 -13.81 14.99 -12.35
C ARG A 257 -13.94 14.67 -10.86
N ARG A 258 -13.18 13.70 -10.38
CA ARG A 258 -13.19 13.29 -8.97
C ARG A 258 -12.71 14.41 -8.05
N ASP A 259 -11.69 15.14 -8.46
CA ASP A 259 -11.11 16.22 -7.67
C ASP A 259 -11.90 17.55 -7.86
N GLY A 260 -12.98 17.55 -8.65
CA GLY A 260 -13.86 18.71 -8.86
C GLY A 260 -13.20 19.86 -9.63
N LEU A 261 -12.20 19.54 -10.45
CA LEU A 261 -11.45 20.53 -11.23
C LEU A 261 -12.13 20.85 -12.55
N ASN A 262 -11.97 22.09 -13.01
CA ASN A 262 -12.36 22.51 -14.34
C ASN A 262 -11.09 22.75 -15.18
N ILE A 263 -10.68 21.75 -15.94
CA ILE A 263 -9.49 21.81 -16.82
C ILE A 263 -9.97 21.67 -18.27
N PRO A 264 -9.58 22.58 -19.17
CA PRO A 264 -9.94 22.51 -20.58
C PRO A 264 -9.43 21.22 -21.24
N GLU A 265 -10.20 20.68 -22.19
CA GLU A 265 -9.84 19.46 -22.92
C GLU A 265 -8.53 19.59 -23.71
N THR A 266 -8.21 20.81 -24.17
CA THR A 266 -6.92 21.12 -24.80
C THR A 266 -5.73 20.82 -23.88
N VAL A 267 -5.85 21.14 -22.60
CA VAL A 267 -4.83 20.87 -21.58
C VAL A 267 -4.72 19.37 -21.31
N ILE A 268 -5.85 18.67 -21.22
CA ILE A 268 -5.89 17.22 -21.02
C ILE A 268 -5.19 16.51 -22.18
N ASN A 269 -5.50 16.90 -23.41
CA ASN A 269 -4.86 16.34 -24.59
C ASN A 269 -3.36 16.59 -24.60
N TYR A 270 -2.94 17.82 -24.30
CA TYR A 270 -1.54 18.19 -24.24
C TYR A 270 -0.75 17.34 -23.20
N ILE A 271 -1.29 17.20 -21.99
CA ILE A 271 -0.66 16.38 -20.94
C ILE A 271 -0.58 14.92 -21.37
N ALA A 272 -1.68 14.35 -21.89
CA ALA A 272 -1.72 12.95 -22.30
C ALA A 272 -0.76 12.62 -23.44
N GLU A 273 -0.47 13.55 -24.33
CA GLU A 273 0.45 13.36 -25.46
C GLU A 273 1.92 13.51 -25.06
N ASN A 274 2.23 14.40 -24.11
CA ASN A 274 3.61 14.74 -23.74
C ASN A 274 4.12 13.98 -22.50
N VAL A 275 3.25 13.37 -21.70
CA VAL A 275 3.61 12.61 -20.48
C VAL A 275 3.28 11.16 -20.70
N ASN A 276 4.30 10.36 -20.99
CA ASN A 276 4.14 8.97 -21.45
C ASN A 276 4.81 7.92 -20.54
N GLU A 277 5.52 8.35 -19.48
CA GLU A 277 6.31 7.44 -18.66
C GLU A 277 5.45 6.66 -17.65
N SER A 278 4.62 7.33 -16.86
CA SER A 278 3.86 6.66 -15.81
C SER A 278 2.57 7.39 -15.43
N VAL A 279 1.62 6.65 -14.83
CA VAL A 279 0.40 7.24 -14.26
C VAL A 279 0.73 8.14 -13.07
N ARG A 280 1.79 7.82 -12.31
CA ARG A 280 2.26 8.67 -11.19
C ARG A 280 2.66 10.06 -11.65
N GLU A 281 3.31 10.16 -12.80
CA GLU A 281 3.68 11.47 -13.36
C GLU A 281 2.44 12.28 -13.80
N LEU A 282 1.47 11.60 -14.42
CA LEU A 282 0.19 12.23 -14.76
C LEU A 282 -0.50 12.79 -13.51
N GLU A 283 -0.56 12.02 -12.44
CA GLU A 283 -1.14 12.46 -11.16
C GLU A 283 -0.34 13.62 -10.54
N GLY A 284 1.00 13.55 -10.58
CA GLY A 284 1.88 14.61 -10.11
C GLY A 284 1.67 15.94 -10.82
N ILE A 285 1.46 15.90 -12.15
CA ILE A 285 1.17 17.08 -12.97
C ILE A 285 -0.19 17.66 -12.61
N ILE A 286 -1.25 16.84 -12.48
CA ILE A 286 -2.57 17.31 -12.06
C ILE A 286 -2.49 17.97 -10.68
N ASN A 287 -1.82 17.33 -9.72
CA ASN A 287 -1.66 17.90 -8.38
C ASN A 287 -0.91 19.23 -8.40
N SER A 288 0.08 19.38 -9.29
CA SER A 288 0.82 20.62 -9.47
C SER A 288 -0.04 21.72 -10.11
N LEU A 289 -0.87 21.37 -11.09
CA LEU A 289 -1.83 22.29 -11.70
C LEU A 289 -2.87 22.76 -10.68
N LEU A 290 -3.41 21.82 -9.89
CA LEU A 290 -4.37 22.10 -8.84
C LEU A 290 -3.78 23.06 -7.80
N ALA A 291 -2.58 22.78 -7.31
CA ALA A 291 -1.92 23.62 -6.32
C ALA A 291 -1.71 25.06 -6.85
N GLN A 292 -1.27 25.21 -8.10
CA GLN A 292 -1.10 26.53 -8.68
C GLN A 292 -2.42 27.25 -8.93
N SER A 293 -3.46 26.56 -9.41
CA SER A 293 -4.79 27.14 -9.60
C SER A 293 -5.36 27.68 -8.28
N ILE A 294 -5.24 26.94 -7.19
CA ILE A 294 -5.74 27.34 -5.86
C ILE A 294 -4.92 28.51 -5.29
N ILE A 295 -3.57 28.40 -5.31
CA ILE A 295 -2.68 29.39 -4.69
C ILE A 295 -2.78 30.75 -5.41
N PHE A 296 -2.75 30.72 -6.75
CA PHE A 296 -2.75 31.95 -7.55
C PHE A 296 -4.14 32.39 -8.00
N LYS A 297 -5.21 31.65 -7.62
CA LYS A 297 -6.61 31.93 -8.03
C LYS A 297 -6.73 32.15 -9.52
N ARG A 298 -6.08 31.31 -10.32
CA ARG A 298 -6.07 31.35 -11.77
C ARG A 298 -6.69 30.09 -12.34
N ASP A 299 -7.40 30.25 -13.46
CA ASP A 299 -7.85 29.11 -14.23
C ASP A 299 -6.65 28.38 -14.85
N VAL A 300 -6.80 27.06 -15.04
CA VAL A 300 -5.77 26.24 -15.67
C VAL A 300 -5.81 26.49 -17.17
N ASP A 301 -4.76 27.09 -17.70
CA ASP A 301 -4.57 27.36 -19.12
C ASP A 301 -3.46 26.46 -19.71
N LEU A 302 -3.31 26.48 -21.02
CA LEU A 302 -2.33 25.69 -21.75
C LEU A 302 -0.90 26.14 -21.41
N ASP A 303 -0.65 27.42 -21.24
CA ASP A 303 0.69 27.97 -20.92
C ASP A 303 1.17 27.49 -19.56
N LEU A 304 0.25 27.38 -18.59
CA LEU A 304 0.54 26.84 -17.28
C LEU A 304 0.89 25.35 -17.38
N ALA A 305 0.08 24.58 -18.11
CA ALA A 305 0.30 23.17 -18.33
C ALA A 305 1.66 22.90 -19.00
N GLU A 306 2.00 23.67 -20.05
CA GLU A 306 3.28 23.55 -20.73
C GLU A 306 4.46 23.79 -19.79
N ARG A 307 4.40 24.81 -18.94
CA ARG A 307 5.46 25.11 -17.97
C ARG A 307 5.65 23.99 -16.96
N ILE A 308 4.55 23.38 -16.48
CA ILE A 308 4.62 22.29 -15.50
C ILE A 308 5.14 21.01 -16.16
N VAL A 309 4.61 20.65 -17.33
CA VAL A 309 5.05 19.45 -18.07
C VAL A 309 6.54 19.57 -18.43
N ARG A 310 6.99 20.70 -18.95
CA ARG A 310 8.42 20.90 -19.27
C ARG A 310 9.33 20.76 -18.05
N LYS A 311 8.89 21.15 -16.86
CA LYS A 311 9.66 20.94 -15.62
C LYS A 311 9.69 19.46 -15.22
N ALA A 312 8.56 18.77 -15.32
CA ALA A 312 8.45 17.36 -14.98
C ALA A 312 9.30 16.49 -15.92
N VAL A 313 9.16 16.68 -17.24
CA VAL A 313 9.89 15.91 -18.25
C VAL A 313 11.40 16.19 -18.22
N ARG A 314 11.84 17.46 -18.05
CA ARG A 314 13.27 17.79 -17.97
C ARG A 314 13.97 17.22 -16.73
N CYS A 315 13.25 17.01 -15.62
CA CYS A 315 13.83 16.33 -14.46
C CYS A 315 14.15 14.85 -14.75
N CYS A 316 13.47 14.22 -15.72
CA CYS A 316 13.72 12.84 -16.14
C CYS A 316 14.82 12.71 -17.19
N GLU A 317 15.11 13.81 -17.96
CA GLU A 317 16.14 13.85 -19.00
C GLU A 317 17.52 14.31 -18.53
N SER A 318 17.78 14.43 -17.23
CA SER A 318 19.14 14.68 -16.73
C SER A 318 20.03 13.50 -17.12
N LYS A 319 20.55 13.52 -18.35
CA LYS A 319 21.63 12.62 -18.78
C LYS A 319 22.76 12.75 -17.77
N PRO A 320 23.33 11.63 -17.32
CA PRO A 320 24.57 11.73 -16.55
C PRO A 320 25.56 12.51 -17.42
N VAL A 321 26.03 13.65 -16.91
CA VAL A 321 27.08 14.43 -17.55
C VAL A 321 28.28 13.50 -17.68
N THR A 322 28.63 13.10 -18.88
CA THR A 322 29.81 12.29 -19.12
C THR A 322 31.04 13.15 -19.00
N VAL A 323 32.18 12.54 -18.66
CA VAL A 323 33.47 13.27 -18.52
C VAL A 323 33.83 14.00 -19.81
N GLU A 324 33.33 13.57 -20.96
CA GLU A 324 33.53 14.17 -22.27
C GLU A 324 32.75 15.49 -22.43
N ASP A 325 31.63 15.70 -21.72
CA ASP A 325 30.86 16.95 -21.72
C ASP A 325 31.48 18.05 -20.87
N ILE A 326 32.51 17.73 -20.06
CA ILE A 326 33.23 18.70 -19.19
C ILE A 326 34.51 19.24 -19.88
N ILE A 327 34.97 18.62 -20.97
CA ILE A 327 36.22 18.94 -21.65
C ILE A 327 36.01 19.86 -22.89
N GLN A 328 34.80 20.28 -23.17
CA GLN A 328 34.48 21.37 -24.11
C GLN A 328 34.27 22.66 -23.32
#